data_8dfb3408a6ce8650b15e182be4d70890
#
_entry.id   8dfb3408a6ce8650b15e182be4d70890
#
_cell.length_a   1.000
_cell.length_b   1.000
_cell.length_c   1.000
_cell.angle_alpha   90.00
_cell.angle_beta   90.00
_cell.angle_gamma   90.00
#
_symmetry.space_group_name_H-M   'P 1'
#
loop_
_entity.id
_entity.type
_entity.pdbx_description
1 polymer ?
#
loop_
_entity_poly.entity_id
_entity_poly.type
_entity_poly.pdbx_seq_one_letter_code
_entity_poly.pdbx_strand_id
1 'polypeptide(L)'
;MERSFIFAPNLEIILMKKLALFILILSILSFDTFKEDAFDTGEFIKFRIHYGIVNAGYATLEVKDATVNGKKVYHAVGKGYTTGMSKLFFKVEDLYESYFDKETGEPYRYVRKINEGGYTKNQEGFFNQKENRILVKDYKRKTEKTIVLTDNVQDILSSFYYLRNHPNIDKLKSGESISIDMFFDEEITKFKLKYVGRQDITTKFGTVSCMMFKPLVQTGRVFKEKESVTLWISADNNKVPVRIKADLA
;
A
#
# COMPACT_ATOMS: atom_id res chain seq x y z
N MET A 1 34.30 43.08 64.06
CA MET A 1 33.01 42.41 64.03
C MET A 1 32.40 42.56 62.60
N GLU A 2 32.84 41.73 61.67
CA GLU A 2 32.38 41.79 60.27
C GLU A 2 31.03 40.96 60.13
N ARG A 3 30.01 41.67 59.69
CA ARG A 3 28.73 40.99 59.31
C ARG A 3 28.80 40.66 57.82
N SER A 4 28.96 39.38 57.52
CA SER A 4 28.75 38.85 56.16
C SER A 4 27.25 38.79 55.83
N PHE A 5 26.82 39.57 54.84
CA PHE A 5 25.49 39.48 54.27
C PHE A 5 25.45 38.30 53.30
N ILE A 6 24.78 37.23 53.64
CA ILE A 6 24.45 36.14 52.72
C ILE A 6 23.27 36.60 51.90
N PHE A 7 23.48 36.91 50.64
CA PHE A 7 22.39 37.14 49.68
C PHE A 7 21.66 35.83 49.41
N ALA A 8 20.44 35.68 49.92
CA ALA A 8 19.58 34.64 49.51
C ALA A 8 19.16 34.88 48.04
N PRO A 9 19.28 33.90 47.13
CA PRO A 9 18.85 34.10 45.76
C PRO A 9 17.35 34.40 45.71
N ASN A 10 16.97 35.49 45.02
CA ASN A 10 15.58 35.90 44.87
C ASN A 10 14.71 34.72 44.36
N LEU A 11 13.67 34.41 45.10
CA LEU A 11 12.72 33.34 44.80
C LEU A 11 12.18 33.42 43.35
N GLU A 12 12.04 34.65 42.83
CA GLU A 12 11.63 34.90 41.43
C GLU A 12 12.64 34.35 40.39
N ILE A 13 13.95 34.49 40.64
CA ILE A 13 14.99 33.98 39.72
C ILE A 13 14.97 32.44 39.70
N ILE A 14 14.71 31.78 40.82
CA ILE A 14 14.59 30.32 40.92
C ILE A 14 13.33 29.86 40.20
N LEU A 15 12.21 30.57 40.34
CA LEU A 15 10.95 30.27 39.66
C LEU A 15 11.05 30.42 38.14
N MET A 16 11.68 31.50 37.67
CA MET A 16 11.95 31.73 36.23
C MET A 16 12.85 30.64 35.63
N LYS A 17 13.91 30.22 36.33
CA LYS A 17 14.79 29.13 35.87
C LYS A 17 14.01 27.78 35.77
N LYS A 18 13.14 27.49 36.76
CA LYS A 18 12.29 26.28 36.72
C LYS A 18 11.27 26.35 35.62
N LEU A 19 10.66 27.50 35.35
CA LEU A 19 9.71 27.71 34.26
C LEU A 19 10.40 27.57 32.90
N ALA A 20 11.60 28.18 32.73
CA ALA A 20 12.39 28.05 31.50
C ALA A 20 12.82 26.61 31.24
N LEU A 21 13.20 25.84 32.28
CA LEU A 21 13.54 24.44 32.18
C LEU A 21 12.29 23.58 31.80
N PHE A 22 11.14 23.92 32.37
CA PHE A 22 9.88 23.23 32.05
C PHE A 22 9.43 23.47 30.61
N ILE A 23 9.55 24.70 30.08
CA ILE A 23 9.27 25.04 28.69
C ILE A 23 10.27 24.33 27.75
N LEU A 24 11.56 24.27 28.12
CA LEU A 24 12.57 23.53 27.35
C LEU A 24 12.25 22.02 27.29
N ILE A 25 11.79 21.41 28.39
CA ILE A 25 11.38 20.00 28.43
C ILE A 25 10.12 19.78 27.58
N LEU A 26 9.13 20.67 27.62
CA LEU A 26 7.95 20.58 26.75
C LEU A 26 8.28 20.69 25.26
N SER A 27 9.26 21.51 24.88
CA SER A 27 9.69 21.65 23.47
C SER A 27 10.40 20.39 22.94
N ILE A 28 11.02 19.59 23.81
CA ILE A 28 11.67 18.33 23.46
C ILE A 28 10.65 17.18 23.30
N LEU A 29 9.48 17.27 23.96
CA LEU A 29 8.43 16.27 23.89
C LEU A 29 7.54 16.38 22.63
N SER A 30 7.69 17.45 21.84
CA SER A 30 6.94 17.68 20.60
C SER A 30 7.70 17.19 19.35
N PHE A 31 8.59 16.20 19.48
CA PHE A 31 9.04 15.43 18.31
C PHE A 31 7.93 14.46 17.94
N ASP A 32 6.95 14.93 17.15
CA ASP A 32 6.17 14.04 16.31
C ASP A 32 7.20 13.29 15.44
N THR A 33 7.33 12.01 15.70
CA THR A 33 8.02 11.12 14.76
C THR A 33 7.20 11.15 13.49
N PHE A 34 7.60 11.97 12.51
CA PHE A 34 7.08 11.91 11.16
C PHE A 34 7.25 10.45 10.72
N LYS A 35 6.14 9.73 10.64
CA LYS A 35 6.14 8.42 10.03
C LYS A 35 6.38 8.67 8.55
N GLU A 36 7.58 8.34 8.09
CA GLU A 36 7.92 8.39 6.68
C GLU A 36 7.08 7.34 5.95
N ASP A 37 6.27 7.80 5.00
CA ASP A 37 5.47 6.88 4.17
C ASP A 37 6.38 6.07 3.26
N ALA A 38 6.02 4.80 3.02
CA ALA A 38 6.79 3.89 2.19
C ALA A 38 6.80 4.28 0.70
N PHE A 39 6.01 5.27 0.31
CA PHE A 39 5.90 5.79 -1.07
C PHE A 39 5.38 7.22 -1.05
N ASP A 40 5.57 7.95 -2.15
CA ASP A 40 4.99 9.27 -2.38
C ASP A 40 4.69 9.48 -3.87
N THR A 41 4.09 10.62 -4.16
CA THR A 41 3.87 11.11 -5.53
C THR A 41 5.17 11.11 -6.33
N GLY A 42 5.13 10.60 -7.57
CA GLY A 42 6.29 10.43 -8.43
C GLY A 42 6.91 9.03 -8.37
N GLU A 43 6.49 8.16 -7.44
CA GLU A 43 6.95 6.77 -7.46
C GLU A 43 6.57 6.10 -8.79
N PHE A 44 7.55 5.46 -9.42
CA PHE A 44 7.36 4.64 -10.61
C PHE A 44 8.10 3.31 -10.47
N ILE A 45 7.35 2.21 -10.51
CA ILE A 45 7.89 0.85 -10.43
C ILE A 45 7.57 0.11 -11.72
N LYS A 46 8.56 -0.59 -12.30
CA LYS A 46 8.38 -1.42 -13.50
C LYS A 46 8.86 -2.84 -13.25
N PHE A 47 7.97 -3.79 -13.43
CA PHE A 47 8.24 -5.22 -13.35
C PHE A 47 8.36 -5.83 -14.73
N ARG A 48 9.33 -6.71 -14.90
CA ARG A 48 9.37 -7.64 -16.04
C ARG A 48 8.63 -8.92 -15.67
N ILE A 49 7.68 -9.30 -16.50
CA ILE A 49 6.94 -10.56 -16.36
C ILE A 49 7.59 -11.58 -17.29
N HIS A 50 8.03 -12.70 -16.74
CA HIS A 50 8.68 -13.75 -17.52
C HIS A 50 8.30 -15.15 -17.03
N TYR A 51 8.29 -16.09 -17.93
CA TYR A 51 8.15 -17.52 -17.65
C TYR A 51 9.41 -18.23 -18.12
N GLY A 52 10.21 -18.78 -17.18
CA GLY A 52 11.54 -19.25 -17.49
C GLY A 52 12.39 -18.15 -18.14
N ILE A 53 12.91 -18.42 -19.35
CA ILE A 53 13.72 -17.47 -20.14
C ILE A 53 12.87 -16.52 -21.00
N VAL A 54 11.60 -16.83 -21.21
CA VAL A 54 10.69 -16.07 -22.09
C VAL A 54 10.20 -14.81 -21.40
N ASN A 55 10.45 -13.64 -22.00
CA ASN A 55 9.86 -12.39 -21.58
C ASN A 55 8.41 -12.31 -22.07
N ALA A 56 7.45 -12.39 -21.12
CA ALA A 56 6.03 -12.36 -21.45
C ALA A 56 5.46 -10.94 -21.56
N GLY A 57 5.98 -10.00 -20.76
CA GLY A 57 5.45 -8.64 -20.73
C GLY A 57 6.02 -7.80 -19.59
N TYR A 58 5.29 -6.75 -19.28
CA TYR A 58 5.63 -5.83 -18.19
C TYR A 58 4.39 -5.44 -17.39
N ALA A 59 4.61 -5.14 -16.12
CA ALA A 59 3.67 -4.41 -15.29
C ALA A 59 4.33 -3.11 -14.80
N THR A 60 3.56 -2.03 -14.70
CA THR A 60 4.02 -0.76 -14.14
C THR A 60 3.06 -0.30 -13.06
N LEU A 61 3.60 0.35 -12.03
CA LEU A 61 2.86 1.08 -11.01
C LEU A 61 3.39 2.51 -10.97
N GLU A 62 2.51 3.48 -10.93
CA GLU A 62 2.84 4.90 -10.87
C GLU A 62 1.92 5.60 -9.87
N VAL A 63 2.46 6.46 -9.01
CA VAL A 63 1.72 7.28 -8.06
C VAL A 63 1.75 8.74 -8.48
N LYS A 64 0.59 9.36 -8.57
CA LYS A 64 0.38 10.76 -8.96
C LYS A 64 -0.43 11.50 -7.90
N ASP A 65 -0.37 12.82 -7.94
CA ASP A 65 -1.34 13.67 -7.26
C ASP A 65 -2.65 13.75 -8.04
N ALA A 66 -3.76 13.74 -7.32
CA ALA A 66 -5.07 14.01 -7.87
C ALA A 66 -5.96 14.76 -6.84
N THR A 67 -7.14 15.16 -7.29
CA THR A 67 -8.16 15.75 -6.42
C THR A 67 -9.49 15.06 -6.67
N VAL A 68 -10.12 14.59 -5.59
CA VAL A 68 -11.46 14.00 -5.62
C VAL A 68 -12.32 14.77 -4.64
N ASN A 69 -13.43 15.36 -5.13
CA ASN A 69 -14.35 16.16 -4.32
C ASN A 69 -13.65 17.27 -3.49
N GLY A 70 -12.65 17.93 -4.09
CA GLY A 70 -11.88 19.01 -3.44
C GLY A 70 -10.79 18.54 -2.48
N LYS A 71 -10.65 17.24 -2.22
CA LYS A 71 -9.63 16.65 -1.35
C LYS A 71 -8.44 16.13 -2.18
N LYS A 72 -7.21 16.45 -1.74
CA LYS A 72 -5.98 15.92 -2.34
C LYS A 72 -5.85 14.43 -2.01
N VAL A 73 -5.59 13.62 -3.01
CA VAL A 73 -5.49 12.16 -2.92
C VAL A 73 -4.29 11.65 -3.70
N TYR A 74 -3.87 10.44 -3.41
CA TYR A 74 -3.02 9.68 -4.33
C TYR A 74 -3.86 9.10 -5.47
N HIS A 75 -3.31 9.13 -6.68
CA HIS A 75 -3.81 8.43 -7.85
C HIS A 75 -2.78 7.39 -8.27
N ALA A 76 -3.00 6.15 -7.86
CA ALA A 76 -2.17 5.03 -8.29
C ALA A 76 -2.67 4.48 -9.62
N VAL A 77 -1.75 4.24 -10.56
CA VAL A 77 -2.02 3.71 -11.89
C VAL A 77 -1.19 2.45 -12.10
N GLY A 78 -1.87 1.32 -12.25
CA GLY A 78 -1.28 0.03 -12.58
C GLY A 78 -1.57 -0.34 -14.04
N LYS A 79 -0.55 -0.71 -14.81
CA LYS A 79 -0.71 -1.21 -16.18
C LYS A 79 -0.02 -2.56 -16.32
N GLY A 80 -0.70 -3.52 -16.97
CA GLY A 80 -0.13 -4.80 -17.34
C GLY A 80 -0.25 -5.01 -18.85
N TYR A 81 0.83 -5.43 -19.50
CA TYR A 81 0.77 -5.68 -20.94
C TYR A 81 1.79 -6.73 -21.38
N THR A 82 1.37 -7.56 -22.36
CA THR A 82 2.25 -8.52 -23.04
C THR A 82 3.05 -7.85 -24.15
N THR A 83 4.24 -8.40 -24.43
CA THR A 83 5.17 -7.89 -25.46
C THR A 83 5.70 -9.01 -26.34
N GLY A 84 6.27 -8.63 -27.49
CA GLY A 84 6.94 -9.56 -28.40
C GLY A 84 6.04 -10.71 -28.85
N MET A 85 6.59 -11.90 -28.89
CA MET A 85 5.88 -13.10 -29.31
C MET A 85 4.72 -13.47 -28.38
N SER A 86 4.82 -13.19 -27.09
CA SER A 86 3.74 -13.49 -26.14
C SER A 86 2.44 -12.75 -26.47
N LYS A 87 2.54 -11.52 -27.03
CA LYS A 87 1.38 -10.73 -27.49
C LYS A 87 0.61 -11.41 -28.64
N LEU A 88 1.31 -12.20 -29.47
CA LEU A 88 0.68 -12.91 -30.60
C LEU A 88 -0.17 -14.10 -30.12
N PHE A 89 0.23 -14.75 -29.01
CA PHE A 89 -0.47 -15.91 -28.47
C PHE A 89 -1.55 -15.51 -27.47
N PHE A 90 -1.24 -14.52 -26.63
CA PHE A 90 -2.18 -14.05 -25.60
C PHE A 90 -1.94 -12.56 -25.32
N LYS A 91 -2.78 -11.73 -25.92
CA LYS A 91 -2.73 -10.27 -25.76
C LYS A 91 -3.30 -9.90 -24.38
N VAL A 92 -2.50 -9.17 -23.61
CA VAL A 92 -2.92 -8.51 -22.36
C VAL A 92 -2.67 -7.02 -22.48
N GLU A 93 -3.67 -6.21 -22.18
CA GLU A 93 -3.61 -4.76 -22.07
C GLU A 93 -4.57 -4.32 -20.95
N ASP A 94 -4.07 -4.29 -19.72
CA ASP A 94 -4.85 -4.01 -18.53
C ASP A 94 -4.50 -2.67 -17.92
N LEU A 95 -5.53 -1.98 -17.41
CA LEU A 95 -5.42 -0.75 -16.66
C LEU A 95 -6.20 -0.88 -15.35
N TYR A 96 -5.52 -0.63 -14.26
CA TYR A 96 -6.08 -0.46 -12.92
C TYR A 96 -5.75 0.94 -12.43
N GLU A 97 -6.72 1.64 -11.85
CA GLU A 97 -6.49 2.91 -11.18
C GLU A 97 -7.17 2.87 -9.80
N SER A 98 -6.55 3.54 -8.84
CA SER A 98 -7.12 3.78 -7.53
C SER A 98 -6.86 5.22 -7.11
N TYR A 99 -7.88 5.86 -6.56
CA TYR A 99 -7.81 7.19 -5.96
C TYR A 99 -8.07 7.02 -4.47
N PHE A 100 -7.08 7.25 -3.63
CA PHE A 100 -7.18 7.00 -2.20
C PHE A 100 -6.58 8.12 -1.37
N ASP A 101 -7.08 8.23 -0.15
CA ASP A 101 -6.70 9.25 0.82
C ASP A 101 -5.21 9.19 1.15
N LYS A 102 -4.56 10.35 1.23
CA LYS A 102 -3.13 10.43 1.56
C LYS A 102 -2.83 10.10 3.03
N GLU A 103 -3.77 10.33 3.93
CA GLU A 103 -3.58 10.13 5.37
C GLU A 103 -4.08 8.77 5.83
N THR A 104 -5.31 8.39 5.41
CA THR A 104 -5.95 7.14 5.87
C THR A 104 -5.69 5.95 4.95
N GLY A 105 -5.34 6.19 3.68
CA GLY A 105 -5.22 5.15 2.66
C GLY A 105 -6.57 4.63 2.14
N GLU A 106 -7.70 5.18 2.59
CA GLU A 106 -9.03 4.76 2.18
C GLU A 106 -9.33 5.11 0.73
N PRO A 107 -9.81 4.16 -0.11
CA PRO A 107 -10.14 4.44 -1.49
C PRO A 107 -11.43 5.26 -1.63
N TYR A 108 -11.42 6.20 -2.60
CA TYR A 108 -12.59 6.95 -3.06
C TYR A 108 -13.13 6.41 -4.38
N ARG A 109 -12.24 5.95 -5.27
CA ARG A 109 -12.61 5.47 -6.60
C ARG A 109 -11.59 4.48 -7.12
N TYR A 110 -12.06 3.44 -7.80
CA TYR A 110 -11.21 2.61 -8.63
C TYR A 110 -11.69 2.60 -10.09
N VAL A 111 -10.77 2.34 -11.02
CA VAL A 111 -11.04 2.02 -12.41
C VAL A 111 -10.39 0.68 -12.74
N ARG A 112 -11.11 -0.17 -13.47
CA ARG A 112 -10.63 -1.46 -13.94
C ARG A 112 -11.00 -1.67 -15.40
N LYS A 113 -10.01 -1.59 -16.29
CA LYS A 113 -10.16 -1.88 -17.72
C LYS A 113 -9.27 -3.05 -18.06
N ILE A 114 -9.87 -4.17 -18.45
CA ILE A 114 -9.21 -5.44 -18.73
C ILE A 114 -9.38 -5.78 -20.19
N ASN A 115 -8.29 -6.26 -20.81
CA ASN A 115 -8.30 -6.82 -22.16
C ASN A 115 -7.30 -7.99 -22.21
N GLU A 116 -7.78 -9.18 -21.91
CA GLU A 116 -6.99 -10.41 -21.77
C GLU A 116 -7.52 -11.50 -22.71
N GLY A 117 -6.82 -11.80 -23.78
CA GLY A 117 -7.14 -12.93 -24.66
C GLY A 117 -8.59 -12.93 -25.20
N GLY A 118 -9.19 -11.76 -25.42
CA GLY A 118 -10.59 -11.59 -25.83
C GLY A 118 -11.57 -11.36 -24.67
N TYR A 119 -11.18 -11.64 -23.41
CA TYR A 119 -11.96 -11.19 -22.26
C TYR A 119 -11.77 -9.71 -22.03
N THR A 120 -12.87 -8.97 -21.86
CA THR A 120 -12.81 -7.53 -21.60
C THR A 120 -13.70 -7.14 -20.41
N LYS A 121 -13.24 -6.20 -19.61
CA LYS A 121 -13.99 -5.55 -18.52
C LYS A 121 -13.80 -4.04 -18.60
N ASN A 122 -14.83 -3.25 -18.29
CA ASN A 122 -14.73 -1.81 -18.13
C ASN A 122 -15.62 -1.40 -16.96
N GLN A 123 -15.02 -1.21 -15.80
CA GLN A 123 -15.74 -1.03 -14.55
C GLN A 123 -15.11 0.09 -13.72
N GLU A 124 -15.95 0.84 -13.02
CA GLU A 124 -15.56 1.81 -12.01
C GLU A 124 -16.33 1.55 -10.72
N GLY A 125 -15.67 1.80 -9.59
CA GLY A 125 -16.32 1.79 -8.27
C GLY A 125 -16.11 3.10 -7.55
N PHE A 126 -17.15 3.62 -6.93
CA PHE A 126 -17.16 4.86 -6.15
C PHE A 126 -17.46 4.52 -4.70
N PHE A 127 -16.45 4.63 -3.84
CA PHE A 127 -16.57 4.31 -2.42
C PHE A 127 -17.19 5.48 -1.65
N ASN A 128 -18.11 5.14 -0.77
CA ASN A 128 -18.60 6.01 0.30
C ASN A 128 -18.31 5.32 1.63
N GLN A 129 -17.11 5.56 2.16
CA GLN A 129 -16.64 4.93 3.40
C GLN A 129 -17.50 5.32 4.61
N LYS A 130 -18.06 6.57 4.62
CA LYS A 130 -18.94 7.03 5.72
C LYS A 130 -20.24 6.25 5.81
N GLU A 131 -20.73 5.76 4.67
CA GLU A 131 -22.00 5.03 4.58
C GLU A 131 -21.77 3.54 4.34
N ASN A 132 -20.52 3.08 4.40
CA ASN A 132 -20.11 1.69 4.19
C ASN A 132 -20.75 1.10 2.93
N ARG A 133 -20.60 1.79 1.78
CA ARG A 133 -21.12 1.33 0.50
C ARG A 133 -20.22 1.72 -0.67
N ILE A 134 -20.34 0.96 -1.74
CA ILE A 134 -19.72 1.26 -3.03
C ILE A 134 -20.76 1.22 -4.13
N LEU A 135 -20.75 2.23 -5.01
CA LEU A 135 -21.48 2.20 -6.27
C LEU A 135 -20.56 1.68 -7.36
N VAL A 136 -20.87 0.53 -7.93
CA VAL A 136 -20.14 -0.09 -9.03
C VAL A 136 -20.88 0.16 -10.35
N LYS A 137 -20.17 0.71 -11.34
CA LYS A 137 -20.65 0.92 -12.69
C LYS A 137 -19.90 0.02 -13.66
N ASP A 138 -20.60 -0.88 -14.32
CA ASP A 138 -20.06 -1.72 -15.39
C ASP A 138 -20.49 -1.13 -16.74
N TYR A 139 -19.58 -0.45 -17.42
CA TYR A 139 -19.84 0.23 -18.69
C TYR A 139 -20.01 -0.76 -19.86
N LYS A 140 -19.43 -1.96 -19.77
CA LYS A 140 -19.61 -3.00 -20.78
C LYS A 140 -21.00 -3.64 -20.69
N ARG A 141 -21.44 -3.95 -19.47
CA ARG A 141 -22.76 -4.53 -19.20
C ARG A 141 -23.87 -3.49 -19.12
N LYS A 142 -23.52 -2.20 -19.02
CA LYS A 142 -24.41 -1.06 -18.79
C LYS A 142 -25.27 -1.25 -17.53
N THR A 143 -24.62 -1.69 -16.45
CA THR A 143 -25.27 -1.94 -15.15
C THR A 143 -24.62 -1.10 -14.06
N GLU A 144 -25.44 -0.74 -13.07
CA GLU A 144 -25.02 -0.10 -11.84
C GLU A 144 -25.50 -0.92 -10.64
N LYS A 145 -24.65 -1.05 -9.61
CA LYS A 145 -24.98 -1.81 -8.41
C LYS A 145 -24.38 -1.15 -7.18
N THR A 146 -25.17 -0.98 -6.15
CA THR A 146 -24.68 -0.55 -4.83
C THR A 146 -24.48 -1.77 -3.95
N ILE A 147 -23.31 -1.86 -3.32
CA ILE A 147 -22.91 -2.98 -2.46
C ILE A 147 -22.56 -2.41 -1.09
N VAL A 148 -23.02 -3.08 -0.03
CA VAL A 148 -22.67 -2.74 1.35
C VAL A 148 -21.26 -3.23 1.64
N LEU A 149 -20.47 -2.40 2.28
CA LEU A 149 -19.07 -2.66 2.66
C LEU A 149 -18.96 -2.93 4.16
N THR A 150 -17.87 -3.59 4.54
CA THR A 150 -17.33 -3.53 5.92
C THR A 150 -16.45 -2.28 6.08
N ASP A 151 -15.98 -2.01 7.29
CA ASP A 151 -15.11 -0.86 7.54
C ASP A 151 -13.74 -1.05 6.87
N ASN A 152 -13.13 0.05 6.41
CA ASN A 152 -11.78 0.10 5.85
C ASN A 152 -11.52 -0.85 4.66
N VAL A 153 -12.53 -1.08 3.82
CA VAL A 153 -12.39 -1.92 2.63
C VAL A 153 -11.47 -1.23 1.61
N GLN A 154 -10.51 -1.97 1.11
CA GLN A 154 -9.54 -1.53 0.11
C GLN A 154 -9.90 -2.06 -1.29
N ASP A 155 -9.53 -1.35 -2.36
CA ASP A 155 -9.44 -1.94 -3.70
C ASP A 155 -8.06 -2.60 -3.91
N ILE A 156 -7.82 -3.18 -5.10
CA ILE A 156 -6.57 -3.89 -5.40
C ILE A 156 -5.32 -3.00 -5.23
N LEU A 157 -5.34 -1.78 -5.80
CA LEU A 157 -4.16 -0.93 -5.75
C LEU A 157 -4.03 -0.23 -4.40
N SER A 158 -5.14 0.28 -3.84
CA SER A 158 -5.10 0.86 -2.49
C SER A 158 -4.66 -0.15 -1.44
N SER A 159 -5.05 -1.43 -1.56
CA SER A 159 -4.59 -2.50 -0.66
C SER A 159 -3.08 -2.69 -0.69
N PHE A 160 -2.48 -2.61 -1.88
CA PHE A 160 -1.03 -2.73 -2.04
C PHE A 160 -0.29 -1.59 -1.33
N TYR A 161 -0.72 -0.35 -1.52
CA TYR A 161 -0.12 0.82 -0.88
C TYR A 161 -0.42 0.90 0.62
N TYR A 162 -1.62 0.56 1.05
CA TYR A 162 -2.00 0.46 2.46
C TYR A 162 -1.13 -0.55 3.23
N LEU A 163 -0.87 -1.73 2.64
CA LEU A 163 -0.03 -2.75 3.26
C LEU A 163 1.43 -2.33 3.39
N ARG A 164 1.97 -1.54 2.46
CA ARG A 164 3.34 -0.97 2.55
C ARG A 164 3.48 -0.01 3.73
N ASN A 165 2.43 0.75 4.04
CA ASN A 165 2.38 1.69 5.16
C ASN A 165 1.82 1.07 6.46
N HIS A 166 1.53 -0.23 6.47
CA HIS A 166 0.88 -0.85 7.62
C HIS A 166 1.79 -0.82 8.87
N PRO A 167 1.32 -0.28 10.04
CA PRO A 167 2.16 0.01 11.20
C PRO A 167 2.81 -1.22 11.84
N ASN A 168 2.29 -2.40 11.55
CA ASN A 168 2.81 -3.66 12.09
C ASN A 168 3.65 -4.46 11.08
N ILE A 169 3.89 -3.96 9.85
CA ILE A 169 4.56 -4.75 8.81
C ILE A 169 5.99 -5.16 9.25
N ASP A 170 6.73 -4.27 9.91
CA ASP A 170 8.08 -4.53 10.39
C ASP A 170 8.14 -5.32 11.69
N LYS A 171 7.01 -5.45 12.39
CA LYS A 171 6.92 -6.13 13.69
C LYS A 171 6.51 -7.58 13.59
N LEU A 172 6.16 -8.04 12.38
CA LEU A 172 5.69 -9.41 12.16
C LEU A 172 6.78 -10.44 12.45
N LYS A 173 6.40 -11.47 13.18
CA LYS A 173 7.18 -12.69 13.35
C LYS A 173 6.79 -13.71 12.28
N SER A 174 7.72 -14.61 11.95
CA SER A 174 7.46 -15.68 10.99
C SER A 174 6.19 -16.46 11.35
N GLY A 175 5.30 -16.61 10.37
CA GLY A 175 3.99 -17.24 10.53
C GLY A 175 2.84 -16.29 10.83
N GLU A 176 3.11 -15.07 11.32
CA GLU A 176 2.08 -14.05 11.55
C GLU A 176 1.59 -13.42 10.25
N SER A 177 0.41 -12.81 10.29
CA SER A 177 -0.24 -12.25 9.09
C SER A 177 -0.89 -10.91 9.39
N ILE A 178 -0.90 -10.04 8.37
CA ILE A 178 -1.79 -8.88 8.31
C ILE A 178 -3.02 -9.29 7.49
N SER A 179 -4.21 -8.89 7.94
CA SER A 179 -5.48 -9.17 7.25
C SER A 179 -6.17 -7.85 6.94
N ILE A 180 -6.66 -7.73 5.70
CA ILE A 180 -7.46 -6.59 5.25
C ILE A 180 -8.70 -7.10 4.50
N ASP A 181 -9.76 -6.31 4.49
CA ASP A 181 -10.92 -6.55 3.65
C ASP A 181 -10.68 -5.86 2.30
N MET A 182 -10.74 -6.63 1.22
CA MET A 182 -10.48 -6.16 -0.14
C MET A 182 -11.73 -6.36 -1.01
N PHE A 183 -12.13 -5.30 -1.69
CA PHE A 183 -13.21 -5.34 -2.68
C PHE A 183 -12.66 -5.76 -4.04
N PHE A 184 -13.12 -6.89 -4.52
CA PHE A 184 -12.73 -7.45 -5.82
C PHE A 184 -13.88 -8.23 -6.45
N ASP A 185 -14.13 -8.04 -7.75
CA ASP A 185 -15.21 -8.69 -8.53
C ASP A 185 -16.58 -8.63 -7.83
N GLU A 186 -16.93 -7.45 -7.28
CA GLU A 186 -18.20 -7.17 -6.60
C GLU A 186 -18.40 -7.94 -5.29
N GLU A 187 -17.34 -8.47 -4.71
CA GLU A 187 -17.33 -9.18 -3.44
C GLU A 187 -16.29 -8.60 -2.49
N ILE A 188 -16.54 -8.70 -1.18
CA ILE A 188 -15.56 -8.41 -0.15
C ILE A 188 -14.88 -9.71 0.22
N THR A 189 -13.56 -9.72 0.05
CA THR A 189 -12.72 -10.88 0.32
C THR A 189 -11.70 -10.55 1.41
N LYS A 190 -11.56 -11.43 2.40
CA LYS A 190 -10.46 -11.31 3.36
C LYS A 190 -9.15 -11.69 2.69
N PHE A 191 -8.29 -10.69 2.52
CA PHE A 191 -6.94 -10.87 2.04
C PHE A 191 -5.98 -10.91 3.21
N LYS A 192 -5.14 -11.96 3.28
CA LYS A 192 -4.10 -12.09 4.31
C LYS A 192 -2.72 -12.08 3.66
N LEU A 193 -1.81 -11.33 4.27
CA LEU A 193 -0.42 -11.31 3.89
C LEU A 193 0.40 -11.97 5.01
N LYS A 194 0.78 -13.26 4.83
CA LYS A 194 1.53 -14.04 5.81
C LYS A 194 3.02 -13.78 5.67
N TYR A 195 3.64 -13.31 6.73
CA TYR A 195 5.09 -13.15 6.76
C TYR A 195 5.78 -14.50 6.95
N VAL A 196 6.79 -14.77 6.12
CA VAL A 196 7.52 -16.06 6.13
C VAL A 196 8.91 -15.89 6.74
N GLY A 197 9.57 -14.76 6.47
CA GLY A 197 10.94 -14.51 6.93
C GLY A 197 11.66 -13.48 6.06
N ARG A 198 12.98 -13.44 6.18
CA ARG A 198 13.84 -12.57 5.36
C ARG A 198 14.67 -13.40 4.37
N GLN A 199 14.94 -12.81 3.20
CA GLN A 199 15.79 -13.41 2.19
C GLN A 199 16.46 -12.31 1.36
N ASP A 200 17.73 -12.47 1.07
CA ASP A 200 18.43 -11.59 0.16
C ASP A 200 18.14 -11.98 -1.30
N ILE A 201 17.78 -10.98 -2.11
CA ILE A 201 17.45 -11.15 -3.52
C ILE A 201 18.49 -10.45 -4.38
N THR A 202 19.18 -11.20 -5.20
CA THR A 202 20.10 -10.64 -6.21
C THR A 202 19.30 -10.07 -7.37
N THR A 203 19.53 -8.80 -7.67
CA THR A 203 18.94 -8.04 -8.76
C THR A 203 20.05 -7.51 -9.68
N LYS A 204 19.68 -6.92 -10.81
CA LYS A 204 20.64 -6.21 -11.68
C LYS A 204 21.24 -4.94 -11.03
N PHE A 205 20.67 -4.48 -9.93
CA PHE A 205 21.13 -3.30 -9.18
C PHE A 205 21.92 -3.69 -7.91
N GLY A 206 22.18 -4.98 -7.70
CA GLY A 206 22.82 -5.51 -6.50
C GLY A 206 21.90 -6.41 -5.68
N THR A 207 22.38 -6.79 -4.50
CA THR A 207 21.64 -7.63 -3.56
C THR A 207 20.79 -6.75 -2.65
N VAL A 208 19.51 -7.08 -2.53
CA VAL A 208 18.51 -6.37 -1.71
C VAL A 208 18.02 -7.32 -0.62
N SER A 209 18.12 -6.90 0.65
CA SER A 209 17.49 -7.63 1.76
C SER A 209 15.98 -7.45 1.70
N CYS A 210 15.23 -8.54 1.69
CA CYS A 210 13.80 -8.55 1.50
C CYS A 210 13.06 -9.26 2.62
N MET A 211 11.89 -8.78 2.92
CA MET A 211 10.85 -9.48 3.68
C MET A 211 10.07 -10.36 2.71
N MET A 212 9.88 -11.62 3.05
CA MET A 212 9.17 -12.60 2.23
C MET A 212 7.77 -12.82 2.76
N PHE A 213 6.78 -12.71 1.88
CA PHE A 213 5.38 -12.88 2.20
C PHE A 213 4.68 -13.87 1.28
N LYS A 214 3.64 -14.51 1.81
CA LYS A 214 2.70 -15.32 1.05
C LYS A 214 1.31 -14.71 1.15
N PRO A 215 0.72 -14.22 0.04
CA PRO A 215 -0.65 -13.77 0.01
C PRO A 215 -1.60 -14.98 0.07
N LEU A 216 -2.61 -14.89 0.94
CA LEU A 216 -3.66 -15.88 1.09
C LEU A 216 -4.99 -15.21 0.82
N VAL A 217 -5.79 -15.76 -0.10
CA VAL A 217 -7.13 -15.31 -0.40
C VAL A 217 -8.11 -16.39 0.03
N GLN A 218 -9.03 -16.03 0.93
CA GLN A 218 -9.92 -17.01 1.59
C GLN A 218 -11.07 -17.49 0.70
N THR A 219 -11.54 -16.64 -0.22
CA THR A 219 -12.59 -16.94 -1.17
C THR A 219 -12.18 -16.45 -2.52
N GLY A 220 -12.42 -17.21 -3.57
CA GLY A 220 -12.23 -16.71 -4.89
C GLY A 220 -11.35 -17.55 -5.79
N ARG A 221 -11.52 -17.27 -7.06
CA ARG A 221 -11.01 -18.05 -8.17
C ARG A 221 -9.50 -17.91 -8.42
N VAL A 222 -8.84 -16.94 -7.77
CA VAL A 222 -7.46 -16.57 -8.14
C VAL A 222 -6.40 -17.40 -7.43
N PHE A 223 -6.63 -17.84 -6.20
CA PHE A 223 -5.65 -18.62 -5.44
C PHE A 223 -6.34 -19.66 -4.55
N LYS A 224 -6.95 -20.68 -5.17
CA LYS A 224 -7.49 -21.81 -4.41
C LYS A 224 -6.36 -22.54 -3.70
N GLU A 225 -6.37 -22.50 -2.38
CA GLU A 225 -5.77 -23.42 -1.40
C GLU A 225 -4.26 -23.72 -1.45
N LYS A 226 -3.49 -23.16 -2.38
CA LYS A 226 -2.04 -23.36 -2.37
C LYS A 226 -1.34 -22.02 -2.22
N GLU A 227 -0.44 -21.93 -1.29
CA GLU A 227 0.52 -20.84 -1.10
C GLU A 227 1.44 -20.72 -2.34
N SER A 228 0.82 -20.57 -3.53
CA SER A 228 1.51 -20.61 -4.83
C SER A 228 2.22 -19.32 -5.19
N VAL A 229 1.88 -18.21 -4.49
CA VAL A 229 2.50 -16.90 -4.75
C VAL A 229 3.40 -16.53 -3.59
N THR A 230 4.59 -16.11 -3.93
CA THR A 230 5.53 -15.52 -2.97
C THR A 230 5.88 -14.10 -3.42
N LEU A 231 5.84 -13.18 -2.48
CA LEU A 231 6.16 -11.77 -2.66
C LEU A 231 7.40 -11.42 -1.83
N TRP A 232 8.38 -10.80 -2.43
CA TRP A 232 9.54 -10.21 -1.75
C TRP A 232 9.46 -8.69 -1.84
N ILE A 233 9.41 -8.03 -0.70
CA ILE A 233 9.47 -6.57 -0.60
C ILE A 233 10.77 -6.17 0.08
N SER A 234 11.34 -5.03 -0.27
CA SER A 234 12.56 -4.53 0.38
C SER A 234 12.34 -4.33 1.88
N ALA A 235 13.38 -4.65 2.66
CA ALA A 235 13.30 -4.57 4.12
C ALA A 235 13.56 -3.14 4.67
N ASP A 236 13.78 -2.17 3.78
CA ASP A 236 13.91 -0.74 4.10
C ASP A 236 12.54 -0.08 4.31
N ASN A 237 12.55 1.25 4.56
CA ASN A 237 11.32 2.01 4.78
C ASN A 237 10.40 2.05 3.55
N ASN A 238 10.95 1.94 2.33
CA ASN A 238 10.17 2.06 1.10
C ASN A 238 9.31 0.83 0.80
N LYS A 239 9.63 -0.36 1.35
CA LYS A 239 8.85 -1.59 1.14
C LYS A 239 8.54 -1.87 -0.34
N VAL A 240 9.52 -1.62 -1.20
CA VAL A 240 9.36 -1.80 -2.66
C VAL A 240 9.23 -3.29 -2.99
N PRO A 241 8.25 -3.72 -3.79
CA PRO A 241 8.19 -5.10 -4.27
C PRO A 241 9.36 -5.36 -5.24
N VAL A 242 10.23 -6.26 -4.86
CA VAL A 242 11.46 -6.64 -5.60
C VAL A 242 11.19 -7.80 -6.54
N ARG A 243 10.40 -8.77 -6.07
CA ARG A 243 10.06 -9.99 -6.82
C ARG A 243 8.68 -10.50 -6.45
N ILE A 244 7.94 -10.98 -7.44
CA ILE A 244 6.72 -11.77 -7.27
C ILE A 244 6.93 -13.06 -8.04
N LYS A 245 6.76 -14.19 -7.39
CA LYS A 245 6.83 -15.52 -8.01
C LYS A 245 5.49 -16.22 -7.83
N ALA A 246 4.93 -16.71 -8.91
CA ALA A 246 3.79 -17.62 -8.87
C ALA A 246 4.24 -18.99 -9.37
N ASP A 247 3.99 -20.04 -8.59
CA ASP A 247 4.20 -21.42 -9.02
C ASP A 247 2.93 -21.85 -9.75
N LEU A 248 3.03 -21.92 -11.09
CA LEU A 248 1.95 -22.41 -11.95
C LEU A 248 1.93 -23.93 -11.85
N ALA A 249 0.76 -24.50 -11.50
CA ALA A 249 0.54 -25.93 -11.46
C ALA A 249 0.46 -26.53 -12.86
#